data_2a8244b8fb3a06f858f51877d26213e7
#
_entry.id   2a8244b8fb3a06f858f51877d26213e7
#
_cell.length_a   1.000
_cell.length_b   1.000
_cell.length_c   1.000
_cell.angle_alpha   90.00
_cell.angle_beta   90.00
_cell.angle_gamma   90.00
#
_symmetry.space_group_name_H-M   'P 1'
#
loop_
_entity.id
_entity.type
_entity.pdbx_description
1 polymer ?
#
loop_
_entity_poly.entity_id
_entity_poly.type
_entity_poly.pdbx_seq_one_letter_code
_entity_poly.pdbx_strand_id
1 'polypeptide(L)'
;LIKGRRSVRRYRDRDLAPELIDELLEISCHAPTGVNSRSVLFTVVRERAVMNRLRDHLISRLAQLQDEGRLPEGLTGKYLGRAVIAWQQEGKDILFRGAPHLIITSAPADAPCPVQDTLIALTTFQLIAHAHGVGTVWDGIFMMALAACPDVAGRLGIPENHTLGYAMAFGEPAVEYHRTVQRGPALVNVVKW
;
A
#
# COMPACT_ATOMS: atom_id res chain seq x y z
N LEU A 1 -1.84 20.90 -1.94
CA LEU A 1 -1.62 19.54 -1.50
C LEU A 1 -2.35 18.53 -2.39
N ILE A 2 -3.68 18.46 -2.39
CA ILE A 2 -4.48 17.44 -3.10
C ILE A 2 -4.18 17.40 -4.61
N LYS A 3 -4.14 18.55 -5.30
CA LYS A 3 -3.88 18.63 -6.74
C LYS A 3 -2.45 18.22 -7.12
N GLY A 4 -1.48 18.41 -6.22
CA GLY A 4 -0.07 18.06 -6.46
C GLY A 4 0.24 16.57 -6.23
N ARG A 5 -0.57 15.87 -5.42
CA ARG A 5 -0.35 14.46 -5.10
C ARG A 5 -0.39 13.56 -6.35
N ARG A 6 0.59 12.69 -6.46
CA ARG A 6 0.71 11.71 -7.55
C ARG A 6 0.93 10.30 -7.00
N SER A 7 0.58 9.29 -7.80
CA SER A 7 1.03 7.92 -7.54
C SER A 7 2.47 7.77 -8.02
N VAL A 8 3.41 7.76 -7.08
CA VAL A 8 4.84 7.59 -7.37
C VAL A 8 5.15 6.11 -7.57
N ARG A 9 5.87 5.78 -8.63
CA ARG A 9 6.24 4.39 -9.00
C ARG A 9 7.72 4.27 -9.37
N ARG A 10 8.52 5.25 -9.03
CA ARG A 10 9.97 5.27 -9.14
C ARG A 10 10.54 5.92 -7.89
N TYR A 11 11.32 5.20 -7.16
CA TYR A 11 11.88 5.60 -5.88
C TYR A 11 13.38 5.62 -5.94
N ARG A 12 14.00 6.42 -5.07
CA ARG A 12 15.43 6.36 -4.80
C ARG A 12 15.74 5.07 -4.07
N ASP A 13 16.95 4.55 -4.34
CA ASP A 13 17.43 3.27 -3.79
C ASP A 13 18.03 3.47 -2.39
N ARG A 14 17.21 3.99 -1.45
CA ARG A 14 17.61 4.24 -0.06
C ARG A 14 16.40 4.26 0.87
N ASP A 15 16.66 3.96 2.13
CA ASP A 15 15.66 4.12 3.18
C ASP A 15 15.42 5.60 3.49
N LEU A 16 14.21 5.92 3.95
CA LEU A 16 13.91 7.19 4.60
C LEU A 16 14.51 7.19 6.02
N ALA A 17 14.76 8.37 6.55
CA ALA A 17 15.15 8.53 7.94
C ALA A 17 14.06 7.92 8.86
N PRO A 18 14.42 7.10 9.86
CA PRO A 18 13.43 6.49 10.75
C PRO A 18 12.55 7.52 11.45
N GLU A 19 13.11 8.66 11.82
CA GLU A 19 12.42 9.77 12.47
C GLU A 19 11.31 10.35 11.59
N LEU A 20 11.55 10.43 10.28
CA LEU A 20 10.53 10.88 9.34
C LEU A 20 9.36 9.89 9.25
N ILE A 21 9.66 8.57 9.25
CA ILE A 21 8.61 7.55 9.26
C ILE A 21 7.78 7.65 10.54
N ASP A 22 8.44 7.84 11.69
CA ASP A 22 7.77 8.01 12.98
C ASP A 22 6.88 9.25 13.01
N GLU A 23 7.34 10.38 12.51
CA GLU A 23 6.55 11.61 12.38
C GLU A 23 5.32 11.41 11.49
N LEU A 24 5.49 10.76 10.32
CA LEU A 24 4.37 10.48 9.42
C LEU A 24 3.31 9.59 10.09
N LEU A 25 3.72 8.59 10.87
CA LEU A 25 2.82 7.70 11.59
C LEU A 25 2.12 8.43 12.74
N GLU A 26 2.85 9.21 13.54
CA GLU A 26 2.30 10.01 14.64
C GLU A 26 1.19 10.93 14.15
N ILE A 27 1.45 11.70 13.09
CA ILE A 27 0.43 12.58 12.54
C ILE A 27 -0.76 11.77 11.97
N SER A 28 -0.50 10.63 11.34
CA SER A 28 -1.54 9.79 10.72
C SER A 28 -2.48 9.15 11.75
N CYS A 29 -2.03 8.92 12.98
CA CYS A 29 -2.88 8.36 14.04
C CYS A 29 -4.01 9.32 14.50
N HIS A 30 -3.93 10.61 14.12
CA HIS A 30 -4.99 11.59 14.33
C HIS A 30 -6.12 11.54 13.29
N ALA A 31 -6.07 10.60 12.33
CA ALA A 31 -7.17 10.38 11.40
C ALA A 31 -8.47 10.07 12.16
N PRO A 32 -9.62 10.64 11.74
CA PRO A 32 -10.89 10.38 12.41
C PRO A 32 -11.30 8.91 12.25
N THR A 33 -11.93 8.36 13.27
CA THR A 33 -12.46 7.00 13.30
C THR A 33 -13.91 6.96 13.77
N GLY A 34 -14.67 5.95 13.33
CA GLY A 34 -16.04 5.74 13.78
C GLY A 34 -16.12 5.70 15.30
N VAL A 35 -17.03 6.50 15.88
CA VAL A 35 -17.21 6.72 17.33
C VAL A 35 -15.90 6.97 18.11
N ASN A 36 -14.90 7.51 17.44
CA ASN A 36 -13.57 7.78 17.99
C ASN A 36 -12.88 6.50 18.57
N SER A 37 -13.07 5.37 17.88
CA SER A 37 -12.56 4.05 18.34
C SER A 37 -11.03 3.97 18.41
N ARG A 38 -10.33 4.71 17.52
CA ARG A 38 -8.85 4.76 17.43
C ARG A 38 -8.19 3.37 17.35
N SER A 39 -8.85 2.42 16.69
CA SER A 39 -8.44 1.02 16.64
C SER A 39 -7.64 0.63 15.38
N VAL A 40 -7.27 1.59 14.54
CA VAL A 40 -6.49 1.31 13.34
C VAL A 40 -5.05 0.93 13.70
N LEU A 41 -4.63 -0.25 13.24
CA LEU A 41 -3.26 -0.72 13.30
C LEU A 41 -2.52 -0.33 12.01
N PHE A 42 -1.36 0.30 12.15
CA PHE A 42 -0.41 0.52 11.07
C PHE A 42 0.69 -0.55 11.13
N THR A 43 0.72 -1.45 10.15
CA THR A 43 1.82 -2.40 9.96
C THR A 43 2.79 -1.80 8.95
N VAL A 44 4.05 -1.58 9.34
CA VAL A 44 5.02 -0.86 8.53
C VAL A 44 6.28 -1.67 8.31
N VAL A 45 6.69 -1.81 7.05
CA VAL A 45 8.02 -2.29 6.68
C VAL A 45 8.93 -1.06 6.55
N ARG A 46 9.87 -0.92 7.49
CA ARG A 46 10.73 0.27 7.64
C ARG A 46 12.06 0.16 6.93
N GLU A 47 12.48 -1.05 6.61
CA GLU A 47 13.81 -1.32 6.04
C GLU A 47 13.67 -1.91 4.64
N ARG A 48 14.43 -1.39 3.72
CA ARG A 48 14.53 -1.91 2.36
C ARG A 48 14.97 -3.37 2.33
N ALA A 49 15.87 -3.78 3.23
CA ALA A 49 16.29 -5.17 3.35
C ALA A 49 15.10 -6.10 3.67
N VAL A 50 14.15 -5.64 4.50
CA VAL A 50 12.92 -6.36 4.80
C VAL A 50 11.99 -6.37 3.60
N MET A 51 11.85 -5.24 2.88
CA MET A 51 11.07 -5.16 1.64
C MET A 51 11.59 -6.15 0.57
N ASN A 52 12.89 -6.24 0.41
CA ASN A 52 13.50 -7.18 -0.53
C ASN A 52 13.16 -8.63 -0.16
N ARG A 53 13.29 -9.01 1.12
CA ARG A 53 12.92 -10.35 1.60
C ARG A 53 11.42 -10.64 1.40
N LEU A 54 10.56 -9.66 1.66
CA LEU A 54 9.12 -9.79 1.45
C LEU A 54 8.79 -9.99 -0.03
N ARG A 55 9.38 -9.19 -0.92
CA ARG A 55 9.23 -9.34 -2.38
C ARG A 55 9.67 -10.72 -2.84
N ASP A 56 10.89 -11.14 -2.47
CA ASP A 56 11.48 -12.39 -2.92
C ASP A 56 10.64 -13.59 -2.43
N HIS A 57 10.15 -13.52 -1.19
CA HIS A 57 9.23 -14.53 -0.66
C HIS A 57 7.90 -14.58 -1.44
N LEU A 58 7.26 -13.44 -1.67
CA LEU A 58 6.00 -13.37 -2.43
C LEU A 58 6.19 -13.85 -3.87
N ILE A 59 7.24 -13.43 -4.57
CA ILE A 59 7.52 -13.88 -5.93
C ILE A 59 7.72 -15.39 -5.97
N SER A 60 8.46 -15.98 -5.03
CA SER A 60 8.66 -17.43 -4.93
C SER A 60 7.33 -18.17 -4.73
N ARG A 61 6.48 -17.66 -3.82
CA ARG A 61 5.15 -18.27 -3.57
C ARG A 61 4.22 -18.16 -4.77
N LEU A 62 4.20 -17.00 -5.43
CA LEU A 62 3.39 -16.79 -6.64
C LEU A 62 3.88 -17.62 -7.81
N ALA A 63 5.19 -17.79 -7.97
CA ALA A 63 5.76 -18.69 -8.98
C ALA A 63 5.33 -20.14 -8.75
N GLN A 64 5.41 -20.63 -7.51
CA GLN A 64 4.91 -21.95 -7.17
C GLN A 64 3.42 -22.11 -7.50
N LEU A 65 2.57 -21.14 -7.12
CA LEU A 65 1.14 -21.18 -7.46
C LEU A 65 0.90 -21.14 -8.97
N GLN A 66 1.74 -20.44 -9.73
CA GLN A 66 1.67 -20.40 -11.19
C GLN A 66 2.03 -21.75 -11.81
N ASP A 67 3.10 -22.39 -11.34
CA ASP A 67 3.54 -23.71 -11.83
C ASP A 67 2.52 -24.80 -11.50
N GLU A 68 1.84 -24.69 -10.37
CA GLU A 68 0.74 -25.58 -9.95
C GLU A 68 -0.61 -25.27 -10.63
N GLY A 69 -0.71 -24.21 -11.44
CA GLY A 69 -1.96 -23.76 -12.06
C GLY A 69 -2.99 -23.24 -11.06
N ARG A 70 -2.56 -22.75 -9.89
CA ARG A 70 -3.39 -22.33 -8.76
C ARG A 70 -3.46 -20.81 -8.57
N LEU A 71 -2.91 -20.02 -9.48
CA LEU A 71 -3.14 -18.57 -9.45
C LEU A 71 -4.64 -18.28 -9.60
N PRO A 72 -5.14 -17.20 -8.95
CA PRO A 72 -6.53 -16.78 -9.12
C PRO A 72 -6.90 -16.59 -10.60
N GLU A 73 -8.15 -16.85 -10.93
CA GLU A 73 -8.64 -16.63 -12.29
C GLU A 73 -8.77 -15.15 -12.66
N GLY A 74 -8.89 -14.86 -13.95
CA GLY A 74 -9.19 -13.53 -14.47
C GLY A 74 -8.02 -12.54 -14.39
N LEU A 75 -8.34 -11.27 -14.12
CA LEU A 75 -7.34 -10.20 -14.13
C LEU A 75 -6.33 -10.33 -13.00
N THR A 76 -6.75 -10.80 -11.84
CA THR A 76 -5.87 -10.99 -10.67
C THR A 76 -4.72 -11.93 -11.00
N GLY A 77 -5.00 -13.12 -11.52
CA GLY A 77 -3.95 -14.08 -11.90
C GLY A 77 -3.05 -13.55 -13.02
N LYS A 78 -3.61 -12.82 -13.98
CA LYS A 78 -2.81 -12.17 -15.03
C LYS A 78 -1.81 -11.16 -14.46
N TYR A 79 -2.23 -10.32 -13.49
CA TYR A 79 -1.32 -9.37 -12.85
C TYR A 79 -0.26 -10.06 -12.00
N LEU A 80 -0.63 -11.09 -11.23
CA LEU A 80 0.29 -11.83 -10.39
C LEU A 80 1.31 -12.64 -11.23
N GLY A 81 0.85 -13.34 -12.27
CA GLY A 81 1.74 -14.06 -13.19
C GLY A 81 2.72 -13.11 -13.91
N ARG A 82 2.24 -11.91 -14.32
CA ARG A 82 3.13 -10.91 -14.88
C ARG A 82 4.15 -10.38 -13.85
N ALA A 83 3.80 -10.30 -12.57
CA ALA A 83 4.75 -9.90 -11.53
C ALA A 83 5.89 -10.91 -11.40
N VAL A 84 5.59 -12.23 -11.45
CA VAL A 84 6.58 -13.29 -11.45
C VAL A 84 7.50 -13.18 -12.67
N ILE A 85 6.93 -13.10 -13.88
CA ILE A 85 7.70 -13.02 -15.13
C ILE A 85 8.59 -11.77 -15.14
N ALA A 86 8.05 -10.60 -14.78
CA ALA A 86 8.80 -9.35 -14.79
C ALA A 86 9.99 -9.38 -13.81
N TRP A 87 9.81 -10.01 -12.65
CA TRP A 87 10.92 -10.16 -11.70
C TRP A 87 11.96 -11.17 -12.18
N GLN A 88 11.54 -12.35 -12.59
CA GLN A 88 12.46 -13.44 -12.97
C GLN A 88 13.23 -13.16 -14.27
N GLN A 89 12.59 -12.55 -15.27
CA GLN A 89 13.19 -12.34 -16.59
C GLN A 89 13.77 -10.96 -16.80
N GLU A 90 13.18 -9.94 -16.17
CA GLU A 90 13.54 -8.52 -16.40
C GLU A 90 14.20 -7.87 -15.16
N GLY A 91 14.23 -8.55 -13.99
CA GLY A 91 14.66 -7.96 -12.72
C GLY A 91 13.77 -6.80 -12.27
N LYS A 92 12.54 -6.71 -12.80
CA LYS A 92 11.65 -5.57 -12.61
C LYS A 92 10.61 -5.85 -11.53
N ASP A 93 10.71 -5.11 -10.44
CA ASP A 93 9.73 -5.17 -9.35
C ASP A 93 8.44 -4.43 -9.74
N ILE A 94 7.38 -5.17 -10.01
CA ILE A 94 6.05 -4.61 -10.23
C ILE A 94 5.11 -4.82 -9.04
N LEU A 95 5.50 -5.58 -8.03
CA LEU A 95 4.76 -5.67 -6.76
C LEU A 95 4.85 -4.35 -6.01
N PHE A 96 6.07 -3.92 -5.67
CA PHE A 96 6.32 -2.74 -4.84
C PHE A 96 6.90 -1.56 -5.61
N ARG A 97 7.17 -1.71 -6.92
CA ARG A 97 7.76 -0.67 -7.77
C ARG A 97 9.16 -0.21 -7.30
N GLY A 98 9.88 -1.08 -6.60
CA GLY A 98 11.18 -0.75 -6.01
C GLY A 98 11.09 0.20 -4.82
N ALA A 99 9.92 0.36 -4.22
CA ALA A 99 9.78 1.18 -3.01
C ALA A 99 10.53 0.55 -1.84
N PRO A 100 11.21 1.35 -1.02
CA PRO A 100 11.95 0.84 0.15
C PRO A 100 11.03 0.49 1.33
N HIS A 101 9.81 1.01 1.36
CA HIS A 101 8.90 0.88 2.49
C HIS A 101 7.48 0.52 2.07
N LEU A 102 6.76 -0.12 3.00
CA LEU A 102 5.36 -0.48 2.87
C LEU A 102 4.61 -0.12 4.15
N ILE A 103 3.42 0.40 4.02
CA ILE A 103 2.46 0.58 5.11
C ILE A 103 1.17 -0.15 4.76
N ILE A 104 0.62 -0.87 5.73
CA ILE A 104 -0.65 -1.58 5.64
C ILE A 104 -1.51 -1.11 6.80
N THR A 105 -2.79 -0.87 6.55
CA THR A 105 -3.74 -0.56 7.61
C THR A 105 -4.69 -1.74 7.84
N SER A 106 -4.98 -2.01 9.09
CA SER A 106 -5.99 -3.00 9.51
C SER A 106 -6.69 -2.53 10.78
N ALA A 107 -7.85 -3.08 11.07
CA ALA A 107 -8.58 -2.80 12.31
C ALA A 107 -9.32 -4.06 12.79
N PRO A 108 -9.61 -4.21 14.09
CA PRO A 108 -10.44 -5.32 14.58
C PRO A 108 -11.73 -5.43 13.79
N ALA A 109 -12.11 -6.66 13.41
CA ALA A 109 -13.29 -6.89 12.56
C ALA A 109 -14.60 -6.46 13.23
N ASP A 110 -14.62 -6.41 14.55
CA ASP A 110 -15.73 -5.96 15.39
C ASP A 110 -15.71 -4.46 15.71
N ALA A 111 -14.72 -3.71 15.20
CA ALA A 111 -14.71 -2.26 15.32
C ALA A 111 -15.92 -1.64 14.60
N PRO A 112 -16.43 -0.46 15.04
CA PRO A 112 -17.61 0.14 14.44
C PRO A 112 -17.54 0.41 12.95
N CYS A 113 -16.37 0.80 12.45
CA CYS A 113 -16.17 1.17 11.04
C CYS A 113 -14.81 0.69 10.50
N PRO A 114 -14.46 -0.62 10.56
CA PRO A 114 -13.09 -1.09 10.35
C PRO A 114 -12.57 -0.76 8.94
N VAL A 115 -13.37 -0.92 7.91
CA VAL A 115 -12.97 -0.63 6.52
C VAL A 115 -12.80 0.86 6.29
N GLN A 116 -13.76 1.66 6.74
CA GLN A 116 -13.74 3.12 6.55
C GLN A 116 -12.57 3.75 7.29
N ASP A 117 -12.37 3.38 8.54
CA ASP A 117 -11.32 3.92 9.40
C ASP A 117 -9.92 3.62 8.84
N THR A 118 -9.68 2.40 8.37
CA THR A 118 -8.42 2.02 7.74
C THR A 118 -8.12 2.80 6.46
N LEU A 119 -9.13 3.04 5.62
CA LEU A 119 -8.96 3.81 4.38
C LEU A 119 -8.76 5.30 4.66
N ILE A 120 -9.45 5.86 5.65
CA ILE A 120 -9.27 7.25 6.07
C ILE A 120 -7.85 7.44 6.63
N ALA A 121 -7.40 6.55 7.50
CA ALA A 121 -6.06 6.60 8.08
C ALA A 121 -4.98 6.52 6.99
N LEU A 122 -5.10 5.60 6.04
CA LEU A 122 -4.14 5.44 4.95
C LEU A 122 -4.17 6.64 3.97
N THR A 123 -5.35 7.23 3.73
CA THR A 123 -5.47 8.46 2.94
C THR A 123 -4.81 9.65 3.66
N THR A 124 -4.98 9.73 4.97
CA THR A 124 -4.33 10.75 5.80
C THR A 124 -2.81 10.60 5.71
N PHE A 125 -2.28 9.39 5.90
CA PHE A 125 -0.86 9.10 5.69
C PHE A 125 -0.37 9.56 4.31
N GLN A 126 -1.11 9.26 3.24
CA GLN A 126 -0.75 9.67 1.88
C GLN A 126 -0.59 11.20 1.74
N LEU A 127 -1.51 11.96 2.33
CA LEU A 127 -1.49 13.42 2.23
C LEU A 127 -0.34 14.02 3.01
N ILE A 128 -0.08 13.49 4.20
CA ILE A 128 1.03 13.93 5.06
C ILE A 128 2.36 13.56 4.41
N ALA A 129 2.52 12.32 3.95
CA ALA A 129 3.70 11.87 3.22
C ALA A 129 4.01 12.79 2.02
N HIS A 130 2.98 13.14 1.23
CA HIS A 130 3.15 14.08 0.12
C HIS A 130 3.57 15.48 0.58
N ALA A 131 3.07 15.97 1.72
CA ALA A 131 3.48 17.26 2.29
C ALA A 131 4.96 17.28 2.69
N HIS A 132 5.49 16.12 3.11
CA HIS A 132 6.89 15.93 3.48
C HIS A 132 7.79 15.48 2.29
N GLY A 133 7.30 15.57 1.05
CA GLY A 133 8.08 15.19 -0.12
C GLY A 133 8.21 13.68 -0.34
N VAL A 134 7.53 12.86 0.45
CA VAL A 134 7.54 11.40 0.33
C VAL A 134 6.53 10.95 -0.73
N GLY A 135 7.01 10.13 -1.67
CA GLY A 135 6.19 9.53 -2.73
C GLY A 135 5.46 8.30 -2.24
N THR A 136 4.21 8.15 -2.66
CA THR A 136 3.37 7.02 -2.29
C THR A 136 2.64 6.43 -3.49
N VAL A 137 2.29 5.15 -3.42
CA VAL A 137 1.36 4.51 -4.35
C VAL A 137 0.47 3.51 -3.63
N TRP A 138 -0.84 3.57 -3.87
CA TRP A 138 -1.79 2.53 -3.45
C TRP A 138 -1.43 1.22 -4.14
N ASP A 139 -1.13 0.18 -3.35
CA ASP A 139 -0.54 -1.05 -3.86
C ASP A 139 -1.57 -2.19 -3.98
N GLY A 140 -2.39 -2.10 -5.03
CA GLY A 140 -3.39 -3.11 -5.32
C GLY A 140 -2.80 -4.47 -5.73
N ILE A 141 -1.59 -4.47 -6.34
CA ILE A 141 -0.96 -5.73 -6.75
C ILE A 141 -0.49 -6.51 -5.52
N PHE A 142 0.09 -5.81 -4.53
CA PHE A 142 0.43 -6.42 -3.26
C PHE A 142 -0.82 -6.96 -2.52
N MET A 143 -1.93 -6.21 -2.51
CA MET A 143 -3.19 -6.71 -1.92
C MET A 143 -3.70 -7.99 -2.60
N MET A 144 -3.58 -8.08 -3.93
CA MET A 144 -3.89 -9.30 -4.68
C MET A 144 -2.95 -10.45 -4.30
N ALA A 145 -1.64 -10.16 -4.17
CA ALA A 145 -0.65 -11.14 -3.76
C ALA A 145 -0.88 -11.64 -2.32
N LEU A 146 -1.22 -10.73 -1.41
CA LEU A 146 -1.54 -11.06 -0.02
C LEU A 146 -2.77 -11.96 0.09
N ALA A 147 -3.81 -11.70 -0.72
CA ALA A 147 -4.99 -12.56 -0.80
C ALA A 147 -4.68 -13.96 -1.37
N ALA A 148 -3.74 -14.06 -2.31
CA ALA A 148 -3.29 -15.34 -2.86
C ALA A 148 -2.32 -16.12 -1.93
N CYS A 149 -1.66 -15.42 -1.01
CA CYS A 149 -0.67 -15.95 -0.07
C CYS A 149 -1.03 -15.54 1.37
N PRO A 150 -2.10 -16.08 1.98
CA PRO A 150 -2.62 -15.62 3.27
C PRO A 150 -1.64 -15.83 4.43
N ASP A 151 -0.71 -16.77 4.33
CA ASP A 151 0.36 -17.01 5.31
C ASP A 151 1.27 -15.77 5.49
N VAL A 152 1.34 -14.91 4.51
CA VAL A 152 2.15 -13.69 4.57
C VAL A 152 1.58 -12.66 5.56
N ALA A 153 0.26 -12.58 5.71
CA ALA A 153 -0.37 -11.66 6.66
C ALA A 153 0.09 -11.94 8.10
N GLY A 154 0.11 -13.21 8.51
CA GLY A 154 0.63 -13.62 9.82
C GLY A 154 2.11 -13.29 10.00
N ARG A 155 2.94 -13.46 8.97
CA ARG A 155 4.37 -13.09 9.00
C ARG A 155 4.60 -11.58 9.11
N LEU A 156 3.65 -10.77 8.65
CA LEU A 156 3.67 -9.32 8.80
C LEU A 156 3.15 -8.86 10.18
N GLY A 157 2.72 -9.79 11.03
CA GLY A 157 2.18 -9.48 12.37
C GLY A 157 0.80 -8.86 12.33
N ILE A 158 0.04 -9.05 11.26
CA ILE A 158 -1.35 -8.60 11.16
C ILE A 158 -2.22 -9.60 11.93
N PRO A 159 -2.98 -9.17 12.97
CA PRO A 159 -3.81 -10.06 13.74
C PRO A 159 -4.89 -10.74 12.91
N GLU A 160 -5.17 -12.01 13.16
CA GLU A 160 -6.16 -12.81 12.42
C GLU A 160 -7.59 -12.25 12.53
N ASN A 161 -7.90 -11.63 13.67
CA ASN A 161 -9.20 -11.00 13.90
C ASN A 161 -9.32 -9.59 13.32
N HIS A 162 -8.34 -9.13 12.53
CA HIS A 162 -8.41 -7.83 11.87
C HIS A 162 -8.97 -7.91 10.45
N THR A 163 -9.82 -6.94 10.11
CA THR A 163 -10.16 -6.61 8.74
C THR A 163 -9.03 -5.83 8.11
N LEU A 164 -8.51 -6.31 6.98
CA LEU A 164 -7.52 -5.59 6.20
C LEU A 164 -8.17 -4.36 5.53
N GLY A 165 -7.55 -3.20 5.67
CA GLY A 165 -7.87 -2.03 4.89
C GLY A 165 -7.20 -2.07 3.53
N TYR A 166 -6.07 -1.39 3.41
CA TYR A 166 -5.29 -1.38 2.17
C TYR A 166 -3.80 -1.21 2.46
N ALA A 167 -2.98 -1.33 1.41
CA ALA A 167 -1.54 -1.14 1.49
C ALA A 167 -1.07 0.01 0.58
N MET A 168 0.04 0.61 0.98
CA MET A 168 0.68 1.68 0.23
C MET A 168 2.20 1.50 0.28
N ALA A 169 2.82 1.40 -0.88
CA ALA A 169 4.27 1.47 -0.98
C ALA A 169 4.71 2.94 -0.97
N PHE A 170 5.84 3.25 -0.29
CA PHE A 170 6.31 4.61 -0.14
C PHE A 170 7.83 4.72 -0.08
N GLY A 171 8.34 5.92 -0.31
CA GLY A 171 9.76 6.22 -0.29
C GLY A 171 10.07 7.57 -0.93
N GLU A 172 11.36 7.92 -1.01
CA GLU A 172 11.78 9.14 -1.68
C GLU A 172 11.55 9.03 -3.20
N PRO A 173 10.84 9.99 -3.84
CA PRO A 173 10.62 9.97 -5.27
C PRO A 173 11.93 10.09 -6.05
N ALA A 174 12.14 9.26 -7.07
CA ALA A 174 13.21 9.42 -8.05
C ALA A 174 12.79 10.26 -9.26
N VAL A 175 11.60 10.83 -9.23
CA VAL A 175 11.02 11.64 -10.31
C VAL A 175 10.35 12.89 -9.75
N GLU A 176 10.45 13.98 -10.47
CA GLU A 176 9.74 15.21 -10.19
C GLU A 176 8.59 15.38 -11.19
N TYR A 177 7.42 15.78 -10.71
CA TYR A 177 6.25 16.02 -11.54
C TYR A 177 6.03 17.52 -11.72
N HIS A 178 6.28 18.02 -12.92
CA HIS A 178 6.18 19.46 -13.24
C HIS A 178 4.75 19.99 -13.34
N ARG A 179 3.74 19.11 -13.38
CA ARG A 179 2.35 19.50 -13.55
C ARG A 179 1.45 18.79 -12.55
N THR A 180 0.46 19.53 -12.05
CA THR A 180 -0.64 18.92 -11.27
C THR A 180 -1.57 18.12 -12.16
N VAL A 181 -2.33 17.19 -11.56
CA VAL A 181 -3.36 16.45 -12.28
C VAL A 181 -4.52 17.40 -12.59
N GLN A 182 -4.87 17.51 -13.86
CA GLN A 182 -6.08 18.19 -14.31
C GLN A 182 -7.18 17.14 -14.46
N ARG A 183 -8.23 17.29 -13.68
CA ARG A 183 -9.45 16.46 -13.75
C ARG A 183 -10.58 17.37 -14.16
N GLY A 184 -11.50 16.87 -14.97
CA GLY A 184 -12.70 17.60 -15.34
C GLY A 184 -13.54 18.01 -14.11
N PRO A 185 -14.68 18.65 -14.32
CA PRO A 185 -15.58 19.05 -13.24
C PRO A 185 -16.06 17.83 -12.45
N ALA A 186 -16.37 18.05 -11.18
CA ALA A 186 -16.95 17.00 -10.34
C ALA A 186 -18.34 16.61 -10.90
N LEU A 187 -18.65 15.34 -10.85
CA LEU A 187 -20.02 14.86 -11.04
C LEU A 187 -20.79 15.12 -9.75
N VAL A 188 -21.77 15.98 -9.80
CA VAL A 188 -22.55 16.40 -8.63
C VAL A 188 -24.04 16.19 -8.90
N ASN A 189 -24.71 15.52 -7.97
CA ASN A 189 -26.16 15.46 -7.91
C ASN A 189 -26.63 16.39 -6.76
N VAL A 190 -27.43 17.39 -7.08
CA VAL A 190 -28.03 18.29 -6.10
C VAL A 190 -29.45 17.88 -5.83
N VAL A 191 -29.70 17.39 -4.60
CA VAL A 191 -31.03 17.03 -4.17
C VAL A 191 -31.84 18.29 -3.85
N LYS A 192 -33.05 18.39 -4.43
CA LYS A 192 -34.03 19.42 -4.12
C LYS A 192 -35.24 18.75 -3.50
N TRP A 193 -35.60 19.13 -2.30
CA TRP A 193 -36.80 18.69 -1.58
C TRP A 193 -37.89 19.74 -1.74
#